data_976f51ecb9267d2c6530163bf88c9311
#
_entry.id   976f51ecb9267d2c6530163bf88c9311
#
_cell.length_a   1.000
_cell.length_b   1.000
_cell.length_c   1.000
_cell.angle_alpha   90.00
_cell.angle_beta   90.00
_cell.angle_gamma   90.00
#
_symmetry.space_group_name_H-M   'P 1'
#
loop_
_entity.id
_entity.type
_entity.pdbx_description
1 polymer ?
#
loop_
_entity_poly.entity_id
_entity_poly.type
_entity_poly.pdbx_seq_one_letter_code
_entity_poly.pdbx_strand_id
1 'polypeptide(L)'
;MPKLYNSEWDKNIVVAVIDEADYQYQTMAPLFNEYGYGFVLPEQKLIFIDGSYDYVHQKLIEAHEVAHIILGHKQKENPMDEIEADRLAYHLLDGKGYLQSKQLLVDVFKERHGIEFK
;
A
#
# COMPACT_ATOMS: atom_id res chain seq x y z
N MET A 1 13.74 -10.89 -10.96
CA MET A 1 13.91 -10.84 -9.49
C MET A 1 13.02 -9.75 -8.92
N PRO A 2 12.36 -9.99 -7.79
CA PRO A 2 11.59 -8.94 -7.15
C PRO A 2 12.48 -7.76 -6.77
N LYS A 3 11.92 -6.57 -6.88
CA LYS A 3 12.61 -5.35 -6.48
C LYS A 3 12.41 -5.16 -4.96
N LEU A 4 13.50 -5.08 -4.23
CA LEU A 4 13.47 -4.89 -2.77
C LEU A 4 14.09 -3.54 -2.42
N TYR A 5 13.43 -2.81 -1.52
CA TYR A 5 13.99 -1.57 -1.00
C TYR A 5 13.40 -1.27 0.38
N ASN A 6 14.07 -0.41 1.12
CA ASN A 6 13.55 0.07 2.39
C ASN A 6 12.63 1.26 2.14
N SER A 7 11.50 1.28 2.85
CA SER A 7 10.53 2.37 2.66
C SER A 7 11.15 3.70 3.08
N GLU A 8 10.85 4.76 2.32
CA GLU A 8 11.31 6.10 2.64
C GLU A 8 10.59 6.70 3.85
N TRP A 9 9.47 6.09 4.29
CA TRP A 9 8.74 6.54 5.47
C TRP A 9 9.23 5.86 6.75
N ASP A 10 9.85 4.69 6.64
CA ASP A 10 10.45 3.98 7.77
C ASP A 10 11.50 3.00 7.24
N LYS A 11 12.76 3.23 7.56
CA LYS A 11 13.89 2.41 7.11
C LYS A 11 13.78 0.95 7.52
N ASN A 12 13.03 0.66 8.57
CA ASN A 12 12.88 -0.71 9.08
C ASN A 12 11.82 -1.49 8.31
N ILE A 13 11.07 -0.83 7.42
CA ILE A 13 10.07 -1.48 6.58
C ILE A 13 10.70 -1.82 5.24
N VAL A 14 10.63 -3.09 4.87
CA VAL A 14 11.10 -3.56 3.56
C VAL A 14 9.91 -3.68 2.62
N VAL A 15 10.08 -3.16 1.41
CA VAL A 15 9.07 -3.22 0.36
C VAL A 15 9.56 -4.16 -0.73
N ALA A 16 8.72 -5.14 -1.09
CA ALA A 16 8.98 -6.06 -2.19
C ALA A 16 7.97 -5.81 -3.30
N VAL A 17 8.44 -5.34 -4.44
CA VAL A 17 7.61 -5.15 -5.63
C VAL A 17 7.78 -6.36 -6.52
N ILE A 18 6.67 -7.09 -6.76
CA ILE A 18 6.68 -8.34 -7.52
C ILE A 18 6.08 -8.06 -8.90
N ASP A 19 6.92 -8.06 -9.92
CA ASP A 19 6.49 -7.83 -11.31
C ASP A 19 5.93 -9.11 -11.93
N GLU A 20 5.09 -8.95 -12.96
CA GLU A 20 4.54 -10.06 -13.71
C GLU A 20 5.61 -10.98 -14.29
N ALA A 21 6.80 -10.43 -14.59
CA ALA A 21 7.92 -11.19 -15.12
C ALA A 21 8.63 -12.05 -14.05
N ASP A 22 8.40 -11.79 -12.77
CA ASP A 22 8.99 -12.57 -11.68
C ASP A 22 8.25 -13.90 -11.56
N TYR A 23 8.98 -14.99 -11.41
CA TYR A 23 8.32 -16.28 -11.30
C TYR A 23 7.46 -16.38 -10.04
N GLN A 24 7.75 -15.59 -9.01
CA GLN A 24 6.94 -15.53 -7.80
C GLN A 24 5.56 -14.90 -8.03
N TYR A 25 5.39 -14.16 -9.12
CA TYR A 25 4.14 -13.44 -9.37
C TYR A 25 2.93 -14.36 -9.40
N GLN A 26 3.05 -15.52 -10.02
CA GLN A 26 1.94 -16.46 -10.12
C GLN A 26 1.46 -16.94 -8.75
N THR A 27 2.40 -17.14 -7.83
CA THR A 27 2.08 -17.51 -6.45
C THR A 27 1.46 -16.35 -5.68
N MET A 28 1.92 -15.12 -5.95
CA MET A 28 1.49 -13.95 -5.21
C MET A 28 0.21 -13.32 -5.74
N ALA A 29 -0.10 -13.52 -7.02
CA ALA A 29 -1.26 -12.88 -7.65
C ALA A 29 -2.60 -13.12 -6.92
N PRO A 30 -2.91 -14.35 -6.46
CA PRO A 30 -4.14 -14.55 -5.68
C PRO A 30 -4.19 -13.74 -4.40
N LEU A 31 -3.04 -13.55 -3.74
CA LEU A 31 -2.94 -12.74 -2.52
C LEU A 31 -3.15 -11.26 -2.83
N PHE A 32 -2.59 -10.76 -3.92
CA PHE A 32 -2.82 -9.39 -4.35
C PHE A 32 -4.30 -9.13 -4.63
N ASN A 33 -4.97 -10.07 -5.29
CA ASN A 33 -6.41 -9.94 -5.55
C ASN A 33 -7.24 -9.95 -4.26
N GLU A 34 -6.84 -10.76 -3.30
CA GLU A 34 -7.54 -10.87 -2.01
C GLU A 34 -7.36 -9.61 -1.16
N TYR A 35 -6.13 -9.05 -1.14
CA TYR A 35 -5.78 -7.94 -0.24
C TYR A 35 -5.68 -6.58 -0.93
N GLY A 36 -6.12 -6.47 -2.20
CA GLY A 36 -6.21 -5.18 -2.88
C GLY A 36 -4.91 -4.69 -3.49
N TYR A 37 -4.17 -5.59 -4.16
CA TYR A 37 -2.96 -5.27 -4.95
C TYR A 37 -1.71 -4.99 -4.13
N GLY A 38 -1.83 -5.06 -2.83
CA GLY A 38 -0.71 -5.01 -1.90
C GLY A 38 -1.13 -5.61 -0.59
N PHE A 39 -0.18 -6.06 0.18
CA PHE A 39 -0.46 -6.54 1.52
C PHE A 39 0.78 -6.43 2.38
N VAL A 40 0.60 -6.51 3.68
CA VAL A 40 1.66 -6.31 4.65
C VAL A 40 1.72 -7.49 5.61
N LEU A 41 2.94 -7.84 6.00
CA LEU A 41 3.20 -8.70 7.14
C LEU A 41 3.71 -7.80 8.26
N PRO A 42 2.83 -7.35 9.17
CA PRO A 42 3.20 -6.28 10.11
C PRO A 42 4.31 -6.66 11.07
N GLU A 43 4.33 -7.89 11.54
CA GLU A 43 5.35 -8.34 12.50
C GLU A 43 6.74 -8.37 11.88
N GLN A 44 6.83 -8.71 10.59
CA GLN A 44 8.07 -8.74 9.84
C GLN A 44 8.41 -7.37 9.24
N LYS A 45 7.50 -6.41 9.31
CA LYS A 45 7.62 -5.09 8.66
C LYS A 45 7.97 -5.26 7.18
N LEU A 46 7.19 -6.10 6.51
CA LEU A 46 7.40 -6.44 5.11
C LEU A 46 6.12 -6.14 4.32
N ILE A 47 6.27 -5.37 3.26
CA ILE A 47 5.17 -4.98 2.38
C ILE A 47 5.39 -5.62 1.02
N PHE A 48 4.34 -6.22 0.45
CA PHE A 48 4.35 -6.75 -0.91
C PHE A 48 3.45 -5.87 -1.77
N ILE A 49 3.94 -5.49 -2.95
CA ILE A 49 3.21 -4.64 -3.90
C ILE A 49 3.15 -5.35 -5.25
N ASP A 50 1.97 -5.34 -5.86
CA ASP A 50 1.78 -5.83 -7.23
C ASP A 50 2.47 -4.86 -8.20
N GLY A 51 3.57 -5.31 -8.78
CA GLY A 51 4.39 -4.49 -9.68
C GLY A 51 3.79 -4.31 -11.07
N SER A 52 2.62 -4.92 -11.37
CA SER A 52 1.92 -4.67 -12.62
C SER A 52 1.31 -3.27 -12.69
N TYR A 53 1.17 -2.60 -11.55
CA TYR A 53 0.68 -1.23 -11.48
C TYR A 53 1.81 -0.24 -11.73
N ASP A 54 1.44 0.97 -12.19
CA ASP A 54 2.43 2.02 -12.44
C ASP A 54 2.99 2.58 -11.11
N TYR A 55 4.00 3.44 -11.24
CA TYR A 55 4.69 4.00 -10.08
C TYR A 55 3.76 4.80 -9.17
N VAL A 56 2.81 5.53 -9.75
CA VAL A 56 1.85 6.33 -8.97
C VAL A 56 1.00 5.43 -8.07
N HIS A 57 0.48 4.33 -8.64
CA HIS A 57 -0.28 3.34 -7.87
C HIS A 57 0.60 2.63 -6.84
N GLN A 58 1.83 2.27 -7.21
CA GLN A 58 2.73 1.59 -6.30
C GLN A 58 3.03 2.43 -5.06
N LYS A 59 3.22 3.74 -5.23
CA LYS A 59 3.47 4.63 -4.09
C LYS A 59 2.25 4.80 -3.22
N LEU A 60 1.06 4.84 -3.82
CA LEU A 60 -0.19 4.85 -3.05
C LEU A 60 -0.31 3.56 -2.21
N ILE A 61 -0.06 2.40 -2.81
CA ILE A 61 -0.14 1.12 -2.12
C ILE A 61 0.88 1.06 -0.99
N GLU A 62 2.11 1.48 -1.26
CA GLU A 62 3.17 1.51 -0.24
C GLU A 62 2.75 2.37 0.96
N ALA A 63 2.27 3.60 0.70
CA ALA A 63 1.87 4.52 1.76
C ALA A 63 0.71 3.94 2.60
N HIS A 64 -0.26 3.29 1.94
CA HIS A 64 -1.39 2.67 2.62
C HIS A 64 -0.91 1.54 3.56
N GLU A 65 -0.01 0.68 3.08
CA GLU A 65 0.49 -0.42 3.90
C GLU A 65 1.42 0.07 5.02
N VAL A 66 2.25 1.08 4.75
CA VAL A 66 3.06 1.71 5.80
C VAL A 66 2.15 2.29 6.89
N ALA A 67 1.04 2.92 6.48
CA ALA A 67 0.08 3.46 7.43
C ALA A 67 -0.49 2.37 8.34
N HIS A 68 -0.82 1.20 7.82
CA HIS A 68 -1.28 0.08 8.64
C HIS A 68 -0.24 -0.31 9.69
N ILE A 69 1.04 -0.33 9.32
CA ILE A 69 2.11 -0.66 10.27
C ILE A 69 2.23 0.40 11.35
N ILE A 70 2.24 1.69 10.96
CA ILE A 70 2.36 2.81 11.90
C ILE A 70 1.20 2.82 12.89
N LEU A 71 -0.01 2.55 12.40
CA LEU A 71 -1.22 2.56 13.24
C LEU A 71 -1.40 1.28 14.06
N GLY A 72 -0.55 0.28 13.83
CA GLY A 72 -0.62 -0.97 14.57
C GLY A 72 -1.81 -1.83 14.21
N HIS A 73 -2.35 -1.68 13.00
CA HIS A 73 -3.46 -2.49 12.53
C HIS A 73 -3.01 -3.93 12.29
N LYS A 74 -3.86 -4.87 12.63
CA LYS A 74 -3.64 -6.28 12.33
C LYS A 74 -4.29 -6.64 11.01
N GLN A 75 -3.85 -7.75 10.41
CA GLN A 75 -4.26 -8.17 9.07
C GLN A 75 -5.73 -8.57 8.91
N LYS A 76 -6.63 -8.07 9.69
CA LYS A 76 -8.05 -8.36 9.49
C LYS A 76 -8.70 -7.20 8.78
N GLU A 77 -9.48 -7.51 7.76
CA GLU A 77 -10.27 -6.49 7.08
C GLU A 77 -11.23 -5.84 8.06
N ASN A 78 -10.97 -4.59 8.36
CA ASN A 78 -11.81 -3.76 9.18
C ASN A 78 -12.01 -2.45 8.42
N PRO A 79 -13.24 -2.11 8.02
CA PRO A 79 -13.47 -0.89 7.24
C PRO A 79 -12.94 0.37 7.91
N MET A 80 -13.02 0.46 9.22
CA MET A 80 -12.50 1.63 9.93
C MET A 80 -10.98 1.72 9.85
N ASP A 81 -10.29 0.57 9.95
CA ASP A 81 -8.84 0.51 9.82
C ASP A 81 -8.41 0.92 8.42
N GLU A 82 -9.17 0.53 7.40
CA GLU A 82 -8.87 0.91 6.01
C GLU A 82 -9.03 2.41 5.80
N ILE A 83 -10.06 3.00 6.39
CA ILE A 83 -10.27 4.46 6.32
C ILE A 83 -9.15 5.19 7.02
N GLU A 84 -8.76 4.75 8.21
CA GLU A 84 -7.65 5.35 8.97
C GLU A 84 -6.34 5.25 8.20
N ALA A 85 -6.07 4.08 7.61
CA ALA A 85 -4.86 3.87 6.83
C ALA A 85 -4.81 4.81 5.63
N ASP A 86 -5.92 4.98 4.92
CA ASP A 86 -5.97 5.90 3.77
C ASP A 86 -5.75 7.35 4.21
N ARG A 87 -6.32 7.76 5.34
CA ARG A 87 -6.11 9.12 5.86
C ARG A 87 -4.65 9.38 6.21
N LEU A 88 -4.01 8.44 6.87
CA LEU A 88 -2.59 8.58 7.18
C LEU A 88 -1.75 8.52 5.90
N ALA A 89 -2.08 7.62 4.98
CA ALA A 89 -1.38 7.51 3.70
C ALA A 89 -1.40 8.83 2.93
N TYR A 90 -2.53 9.54 2.96
CA TYR A 90 -2.62 10.86 2.33
C TYR A 90 -1.55 11.81 2.89
N HIS A 91 -1.39 11.84 4.20
CA HIS A 91 -0.39 12.71 4.84
C HIS A 91 1.04 12.25 4.56
N LEU A 92 1.26 10.94 4.49
CA LEU A 92 2.58 10.39 4.15
C LEU A 92 2.97 10.78 2.73
N LEU A 93 2.04 10.66 1.79
CA LEU A 93 2.29 11.04 0.39
C LEU A 93 2.50 12.54 0.25
N ASP A 94 1.70 13.33 0.94
CA ASP A 94 1.80 14.79 0.92
C ASP A 94 3.17 15.25 1.43
N GLY A 95 3.63 14.66 2.53
CA GLY A 95 4.90 15.02 3.15
C GLY A 95 6.11 14.75 2.28
N LYS A 96 6.02 13.81 1.35
CA LYS A 96 7.11 13.49 0.41
C LYS A 96 6.89 14.07 -0.98
N GLY A 97 5.81 14.82 -1.19
CA GLY A 97 5.55 15.47 -2.47
C GLY A 97 5.03 14.56 -3.57
N TYR A 98 4.45 13.41 -3.22
CA TYR A 98 3.84 12.50 -4.19
C TYR A 98 2.44 12.98 -4.55
N LEU A 99 2.36 14.06 -5.32
CA LEU A 99 1.09 14.74 -5.60
C LEU A 99 0.12 13.89 -6.42
N GLN A 100 0.63 13.16 -7.40
CA GLN A 100 -0.22 12.30 -8.25
C GLN A 100 -0.79 11.13 -7.45
N SER A 101 0.02 10.50 -6.60
CA SER A 101 -0.44 9.40 -5.75
C SER A 101 -1.44 9.89 -4.71
N LYS A 102 -1.22 11.07 -4.16
CA LYS A 102 -2.14 11.70 -3.22
C LYS A 102 -3.50 11.98 -3.87
N GLN A 103 -3.50 12.52 -5.10
CA GLN A 103 -4.72 12.78 -5.83
C GLN A 103 -5.46 11.49 -6.18
N LEU A 104 -4.71 10.46 -6.59
CA LEU A 104 -5.30 9.15 -6.85
C LEU A 104 -5.99 8.58 -5.62
N LEU A 105 -5.35 8.73 -4.45
CA LEU A 105 -5.95 8.27 -3.20
C LEU A 105 -7.29 8.96 -2.95
N VAL A 106 -7.35 10.27 -3.11
CA VAL A 106 -8.60 11.03 -2.94
C VAL A 106 -9.67 10.54 -3.91
N ASP A 107 -9.28 10.31 -5.17
CA ASP A 107 -10.22 9.88 -6.22
C ASP A 107 -10.82 8.51 -5.91
N VAL A 108 -10.02 7.57 -5.41
CA VAL A 108 -10.50 6.22 -5.14
C VAL A 108 -11.13 6.06 -3.75
N PHE A 109 -10.87 7.00 -2.84
CA PHE A 109 -11.34 6.90 -1.46
C PHE A 109 -12.88 6.82 -1.40
N LYS A 110 -13.55 7.68 -2.14
CA LYS A 110 -15.01 7.70 -2.18
C LYS A 110 -15.56 6.39 -2.74
N GLU A 111 -14.96 5.86 -3.79
CA GLU A 111 -15.38 4.59 -4.36
C GLU A 111 -15.21 3.44 -3.37
N ARG A 112 -14.07 3.43 -2.66
CA ARG A 112 -13.74 2.33 -1.74
C ARG A 112 -14.57 2.37 -0.46
N HIS A 113 -14.86 3.57 0.06
CA HIS A 113 -15.45 3.70 1.40
C HIS A 113 -16.86 4.31 1.39
N GLY A 114 -17.31 4.83 0.25
CA GLY A 114 -18.66 5.41 0.12
C GLY A 114 -18.83 6.74 0.84
N ILE A 115 -17.74 7.36 1.29
CA ILE A 115 -17.75 8.66 1.97
C ILE A 115 -16.75 9.59 1.33
N GLU A 116 -16.92 10.90 1.52
CA GLU A 116 -15.98 11.89 1.02
C GLU A 116 -14.68 11.87 1.85
N PHE A 117 -13.56 12.12 1.18
CA PHE A 117 -12.28 12.25 1.87
C PHE A 117 -12.25 13.55 2.69
N LYS A 118 -11.86 13.41 3.94
CA LYS A 118 -11.70 14.56 4.84
C LYS A 118 -10.44 14.43 5.66
#